data_51f790956887c15f02dad223c628529a
#
_entry.id   51f790956887c15f02dad223c628529a
#
_cell.length_a   1.000
_cell.length_b   1.000
_cell.length_c   1.000
_cell.angle_alpha   90.00
_cell.angle_beta   90.00
_cell.angle_gamma   90.00
#
_symmetry.space_group_name_H-M   'P 1'
#
loop_
_entity.id
_entity.type
_entity.pdbx_description
1 polymer ?
#
loop_
_entity_poly.entity_id
_entity_poly.type
_entity_poly.pdbx_seq_one_letter_code
_entity_poly.pdbx_strand_id
1 'polypeptide(L)'
;MFNYEELFQTHKTPFYLYDFDKIKQAFLNYKEAFKGRKSLICYALKANSNLSILSLLAHLESGADCVSIGEIHRALKAGIKPYRIVFSGVGKSGFEIEQALKLNILFLNVESFMELTTIETIAQSLGIKARISIRINPNIDAKTHPYISTGLKENKFGVGEKEALEMFLWAKKSAFLEPISVHFHIGSQLLDLEPIIEASQKVAKIAKSLIALGIDLRFFDVGGGIGVSYENEETIKLYDYAQGILNALQGLDLTIICEPGRSIVAESGELITQVLYEKKAQNKRFVIVDAGMNDFLRPSLYHAKHAIRVITPSKGRKISPCDVVGPVCESSDTFLKDIHLPELEPGDKLAIEKVGAYGSSMASQYNSRPKLLELALEDHKIRVIRKREALEDLWRLEEEGLKGV
;
A
#
# COMPACT_ATOMS: atom_id res chain seq x y z
N MET A 1 -12.28 4.30 -25.80
CA MET A 1 -12.55 3.08 -24.99
C MET A 1 -11.43 2.10 -25.29
N PHE A 2 -10.80 1.51 -24.30
CA PHE A 2 -9.68 0.59 -24.49
C PHE A 2 -10.14 -0.69 -25.23
N ASN A 3 -9.36 -1.16 -26.22
CA ASN A 3 -9.69 -2.34 -27.00
C ASN A 3 -9.15 -3.61 -26.32
N TYR A 4 -10.00 -4.31 -25.57
CA TYR A 4 -9.65 -5.56 -24.91
C TYR A 4 -9.44 -6.75 -25.88
N GLU A 5 -10.01 -6.72 -27.09
CA GLU A 5 -9.91 -7.85 -28.03
C GLU A 5 -8.46 -8.07 -28.46
N GLU A 6 -7.73 -7.03 -28.81
CA GLU A 6 -6.31 -7.11 -29.16
C GLU A 6 -5.47 -7.65 -27.99
N LEU A 7 -5.81 -7.22 -26.75
CA LEU A 7 -5.14 -7.68 -25.54
C LEU A 7 -5.30 -9.19 -25.33
N PHE A 8 -6.48 -9.73 -25.57
CA PHE A 8 -6.77 -11.17 -25.41
C PHE A 8 -6.15 -12.05 -26.48
N GLN A 9 -5.80 -11.50 -27.65
CA GLN A 9 -5.07 -12.22 -28.68
C GLN A 9 -3.61 -12.46 -28.29
N THR A 10 -3.02 -11.56 -27.50
CA THR A 10 -1.59 -11.57 -27.15
C THR A 10 -1.32 -12.08 -25.73
N HIS A 11 -2.28 -11.97 -24.81
CA HIS A 11 -2.07 -12.29 -23.40
C HIS A 11 -3.17 -13.20 -22.85
N LYS A 12 -2.75 -14.35 -22.32
CA LYS A 12 -3.65 -15.31 -21.65
C LYS A 12 -4.00 -14.84 -20.25
N THR A 13 -5.27 -14.99 -19.87
CA THR A 13 -5.76 -14.76 -18.49
C THR A 13 -5.19 -15.81 -17.51
N PRO A 14 -5.28 -15.59 -16.18
CA PRO A 14 -5.57 -14.31 -15.57
C PRO A 14 -4.32 -13.40 -15.59
N PHE A 15 -4.51 -12.07 -15.52
CA PHE A 15 -3.43 -11.10 -15.43
C PHE A 15 -3.90 -9.80 -14.78
N TYR A 16 -2.98 -9.03 -14.21
CA TYR A 16 -3.22 -7.67 -13.75
C TYR A 16 -2.99 -6.66 -14.88
N LEU A 17 -3.89 -5.69 -14.99
CA LEU A 17 -3.76 -4.53 -15.88
C LEU A 17 -3.81 -3.26 -15.04
N TYR A 18 -2.78 -2.41 -15.15
CA TYR A 18 -2.69 -1.14 -14.44
C TYR A 18 -2.70 0.03 -15.42
N ASP A 19 -3.61 0.98 -15.20
CA ASP A 19 -3.67 2.25 -15.91
C ASP A 19 -2.68 3.23 -15.27
N PHE A 20 -1.57 3.49 -15.96
CA PHE A 20 -0.49 4.36 -15.48
C PHE A 20 -0.89 5.83 -15.50
N ASP A 21 -1.79 6.24 -16.38
CA ASP A 21 -2.28 7.62 -16.42
C ASP A 21 -3.10 7.92 -15.16
N LYS A 22 -3.90 6.97 -14.68
CA LYS A 22 -4.59 7.10 -13.40
C LYS A 22 -3.64 7.19 -12.22
N ILE A 23 -2.57 6.38 -12.17
CA ILE A 23 -1.55 6.44 -11.11
C ILE A 23 -0.89 7.81 -11.10
N LYS A 24 -0.46 8.29 -12.26
CA LYS A 24 0.15 9.61 -12.45
C LYS A 24 -0.78 10.73 -11.96
N GLN A 25 -2.03 10.71 -12.38
CA GLN A 25 -3.01 11.73 -11.99
C GLN A 25 -3.26 11.70 -10.48
N ALA A 26 -3.46 10.52 -9.88
CA ALA A 26 -3.66 10.38 -8.44
C ALA A 26 -2.48 10.96 -7.64
N PHE A 27 -1.25 10.70 -8.06
CA PHE A 27 -0.07 11.27 -7.41
C PHE A 27 0.02 12.79 -7.57
N LEU A 28 -0.24 13.30 -8.77
CA LEU A 28 -0.21 14.75 -9.05
C LEU A 28 -1.30 15.49 -8.26
N ASN A 29 -2.45 14.88 -8.01
CA ASN A 29 -3.50 15.46 -7.17
C ASN A 29 -3.01 15.69 -5.73
N TYR A 30 -2.19 14.80 -5.16
CA TYR A 30 -1.55 15.04 -3.85
C TYR A 30 -0.57 16.21 -3.91
N LYS A 31 0.27 16.30 -4.95
CA LYS A 31 1.20 17.44 -5.10
C LYS A 31 0.45 18.77 -5.22
N GLU A 32 -0.64 18.81 -5.97
CA GLU A 32 -1.46 20.02 -6.13
C GLU A 32 -2.16 20.41 -4.82
N ALA A 33 -2.67 19.42 -4.04
CA ALA A 33 -3.35 19.71 -2.76
C ALA A 33 -2.43 20.40 -1.74
N PHE A 34 -1.12 20.13 -1.77
CA PHE A 34 -0.11 20.77 -0.90
C PHE A 34 0.69 21.88 -1.61
N LYS A 35 0.24 22.37 -2.77
CA LYS A 35 0.93 23.42 -3.52
C LYS A 35 1.15 24.67 -2.67
N GLY A 36 2.36 25.25 -2.78
CA GLY A 36 2.76 26.41 -1.99
C GLY A 36 3.25 26.10 -0.58
N ARG A 37 3.30 24.82 -0.19
CA ARG A 37 3.84 24.36 1.09
C ARG A 37 4.99 23.34 0.87
N LYS A 38 6.01 23.37 1.74
CA LYS A 38 7.04 22.32 1.74
C LYS A 38 6.39 20.98 2.05
N SER A 39 6.40 20.07 1.07
CA SER A 39 5.81 18.74 1.23
C SER A 39 6.58 17.68 0.47
N LEU A 40 6.53 16.45 0.98
CA LEU A 40 7.06 15.25 0.35
C LEU A 40 5.98 14.17 0.38
N ILE A 41 5.56 13.73 -0.79
CA ILE A 41 4.62 12.61 -0.91
C ILE A 41 5.44 11.34 -1.04
N CYS A 42 5.45 10.52 0.00
CA CYS A 42 6.13 9.22 0.07
C CYS A 42 5.14 8.11 -0.28
N TYR A 43 5.22 7.58 -1.49
CA TYR A 43 4.35 6.46 -1.85
C TYR A 43 4.62 5.24 -0.98
N ALA A 44 3.58 4.64 -0.38
CA ALA A 44 3.69 3.45 0.45
C ALA A 44 3.79 2.18 -0.41
N LEU A 45 5.01 1.61 -0.49
CA LEU A 45 5.34 0.49 -1.39
C LEU A 45 4.51 -0.77 -1.12
N LYS A 46 4.11 -0.99 0.14
CA LYS A 46 3.26 -2.11 0.56
C LYS A 46 1.96 -2.23 -0.25
N ALA A 47 1.45 -1.12 -0.79
CA ALA A 47 0.24 -1.15 -1.61
C ALA A 47 0.48 -1.83 -2.96
N ASN A 48 1.58 -1.51 -3.66
CA ASN A 48 2.05 -2.18 -4.87
C ASN A 48 3.52 -1.81 -5.11
N SER A 49 4.42 -2.79 -5.03
CA SER A 49 5.87 -2.58 -5.17
C SER A 49 6.43 -2.94 -6.55
N ASN A 50 5.60 -3.01 -7.60
CA ASN A 50 6.08 -3.24 -8.96
C ASN A 50 7.07 -2.15 -9.39
N LEU A 51 8.25 -2.55 -9.88
CA LEU A 51 9.33 -1.63 -10.22
C LEU A 51 8.94 -0.57 -11.28
N SER A 52 8.05 -0.91 -12.21
CA SER A 52 7.59 0.04 -13.22
C SER A 52 6.67 1.11 -12.64
N ILE A 53 5.80 0.75 -11.68
CA ILE A 53 4.99 1.71 -10.93
C ILE A 53 5.90 2.63 -10.09
N LEU A 54 6.88 2.04 -9.39
CA LEU A 54 7.83 2.81 -8.60
C LEU A 54 8.68 3.75 -9.47
N SER A 55 9.09 3.31 -10.67
CA SER A 55 9.84 4.13 -11.62
C SER A 55 9.00 5.31 -12.13
N LEU A 56 7.72 5.09 -12.46
CA LEU A 56 6.80 6.18 -12.81
C LEU A 56 6.75 7.23 -11.68
N LEU A 57 6.55 6.78 -10.44
CA LEU A 57 6.47 7.67 -9.28
C LEU A 57 7.81 8.36 -8.98
N ALA A 58 8.94 7.69 -9.19
CA ALA A 58 10.28 8.28 -9.05
C ALA A 58 10.50 9.44 -10.04
N HIS A 59 10.04 9.31 -11.30
CA HIS A 59 10.08 10.39 -12.29
C HIS A 59 9.17 11.57 -11.93
N LEU A 60 8.11 11.34 -11.15
CA LEU A 60 7.26 12.38 -10.60
C LEU A 60 7.80 12.98 -9.28
N GLU A 61 9.02 12.58 -8.89
CA GLU A 61 9.70 13.00 -7.66
C GLU A 61 9.02 12.53 -6.37
N SER A 62 8.39 11.36 -6.38
CA SER A 62 7.89 10.72 -5.17
C SER A 62 9.02 10.41 -4.18
N GLY A 63 8.70 10.47 -2.87
CA GLY A 63 9.40 9.69 -1.86
C GLY A 63 8.86 8.27 -1.79
N ALA A 64 9.35 7.49 -0.82
CA ALA A 64 8.91 6.13 -0.55
C ALA A 64 8.72 5.92 0.96
N ASP A 65 7.55 5.39 1.35
CA ASP A 65 7.35 4.74 2.65
C ASP A 65 7.59 3.24 2.47
N CYS A 66 8.63 2.74 3.15
CA CYS A 66 9.08 1.35 3.08
C CYS A 66 8.92 0.68 4.45
N VAL A 67 8.54 -0.59 4.45
CA VAL A 67 8.35 -1.37 5.68
C VAL A 67 9.26 -2.61 5.78
N SER A 68 10.23 -2.72 4.86
CA SER A 68 11.30 -3.72 4.87
C SER A 68 12.49 -3.23 4.06
N ILE A 69 13.66 -3.86 4.29
CA ILE A 69 14.86 -3.57 3.48
C ILE A 69 14.64 -3.95 2.01
N GLY A 70 13.84 -4.97 1.73
CA GLY A 70 13.46 -5.36 0.38
C GLY A 70 12.71 -4.26 -0.37
N GLU A 71 11.81 -3.53 0.30
CA GLU A 71 11.12 -2.38 -0.28
C GLU A 71 12.07 -1.20 -0.51
N ILE A 72 13.01 -0.94 0.41
CA ILE A 72 14.05 0.09 0.23
C ILE A 72 14.88 -0.20 -1.03
N HIS A 73 15.34 -1.43 -1.21
CA HIS A 73 16.08 -1.81 -2.41
C HIS A 73 15.24 -1.68 -3.70
N ARG A 74 13.94 -2.00 -3.65
CA ARG A 74 13.03 -1.77 -4.78
C ARG A 74 12.90 -0.28 -5.10
N ALA A 75 12.72 0.58 -4.09
CA ALA A 75 12.64 2.03 -4.25
C ALA A 75 13.91 2.59 -4.91
N LEU A 76 15.08 2.21 -4.41
CA LEU A 76 16.38 2.62 -4.97
C LEU A 76 16.56 2.14 -6.41
N LYS A 77 16.24 0.87 -6.69
CA LYS A 77 16.33 0.29 -8.04
C LYS A 77 15.41 0.99 -9.04
N ALA A 78 14.28 1.49 -8.58
CA ALA A 78 13.32 2.26 -9.39
C ALA A 78 13.72 3.74 -9.58
N GLY A 79 14.79 4.22 -8.90
CA GLY A 79 15.32 5.57 -9.05
C GLY A 79 14.90 6.55 -7.96
N ILE A 80 14.16 6.13 -6.94
CA ILE A 80 13.85 6.98 -5.77
C ILE A 80 15.15 7.25 -5.00
N LYS A 81 15.37 8.50 -4.65
CA LYS A 81 16.62 8.91 -3.98
C LYS A 81 16.60 8.53 -2.50
N PRO A 82 17.75 8.08 -1.91
CA PRO A 82 17.80 7.67 -0.50
C PRO A 82 17.20 8.70 0.45
N TYR A 83 17.53 9.98 0.28
CA TYR A 83 17.05 11.09 1.10
C TYR A 83 15.56 11.42 0.95
N ARG A 84 14.81 10.60 0.19
CA ARG A 84 13.34 10.64 0.04
C ARG A 84 12.70 9.33 0.52
N ILE A 85 13.44 8.46 1.21
CA ILE A 85 12.93 7.18 1.70
C ILE A 85 12.78 7.26 3.21
N VAL A 86 11.60 6.93 3.71
CA VAL A 86 11.31 6.71 5.12
C VAL A 86 11.15 5.21 5.38
N PHE A 87 11.58 4.75 6.55
CA PHE A 87 11.51 3.34 6.91
C PHE A 87 10.64 3.14 8.15
N SER A 88 9.44 2.62 7.93
CA SER A 88 8.40 2.37 8.93
C SER A 88 8.32 0.88 9.32
N GLY A 89 7.49 0.54 10.31
CA GLY A 89 7.21 -0.83 10.74
C GLY A 89 7.80 -1.18 12.10
N VAL A 90 7.06 -1.99 12.86
CA VAL A 90 7.33 -2.35 14.28
C VAL A 90 8.42 -3.40 14.46
N GLY A 91 8.90 -4.03 13.41
CA GLY A 91 9.77 -5.20 13.49
C GLY A 91 11.05 -5.07 12.66
N LYS A 92 11.67 -3.87 12.61
CA LYS A 92 12.95 -3.70 11.93
C LYS A 92 14.04 -4.49 12.66
N SER A 93 14.66 -5.42 11.97
CA SER A 93 15.80 -6.19 12.50
C SER A 93 17.06 -5.33 12.56
N GLY A 94 18.04 -5.72 13.41
CA GLY A 94 19.32 -5.02 13.47
C GLY A 94 20.03 -4.97 12.11
N PHE A 95 19.93 -6.04 11.31
CA PHE A 95 20.45 -6.07 9.95
C PHE A 95 19.79 -5.01 9.05
N GLU A 96 18.46 -4.92 9.07
CA GLU A 96 17.74 -3.94 8.24
C GLU A 96 18.02 -2.50 8.66
N ILE A 97 18.13 -2.24 9.98
CA ILE A 97 18.53 -0.94 10.52
C ILE A 97 19.92 -0.57 10.02
N GLU A 98 20.89 -1.49 10.13
CA GLU A 98 22.27 -1.26 9.67
C GLU A 98 22.32 -0.93 8.17
N GLN A 99 21.61 -1.70 7.34
CA GLN A 99 21.55 -1.46 5.90
C GLN A 99 20.90 -0.10 5.58
N ALA A 100 19.80 0.23 6.23
CA ALA A 100 19.09 1.50 6.03
C ALA A 100 19.97 2.70 6.39
N LEU A 101 20.72 2.61 7.50
CA LEU A 101 21.68 3.63 7.93
C LEU A 101 22.83 3.80 6.92
N LYS A 102 23.42 2.69 6.44
CA LYS A 102 24.46 2.71 5.39
C LYS A 102 23.98 3.31 4.07
N LEU A 103 22.72 3.09 3.71
CA LEU A 103 22.08 3.67 2.52
C LEU A 103 21.73 5.16 2.71
N ASN A 104 21.90 5.71 3.91
CA ASN A 104 21.64 7.11 4.24
C ASN A 104 20.25 7.59 3.82
N ILE A 105 19.20 6.79 4.14
CA ILE A 105 17.81 7.13 3.89
C ILE A 105 17.39 8.39 4.68
N LEU A 106 16.21 8.95 4.39
CA LEU A 106 15.75 10.18 5.03
C LEU A 106 15.70 10.04 6.56
N PHE A 107 14.96 9.05 7.08
CA PHE A 107 14.95 8.66 8.49
C PHE A 107 14.25 7.31 8.71
N LEU A 108 14.40 6.77 9.93
CA LEU A 108 13.65 5.63 10.43
C LEU A 108 12.48 6.12 11.30
N ASN A 109 11.26 5.61 11.05
CA ASN A 109 10.10 5.79 11.93
C ASN A 109 10.20 4.77 13.06
N VAL A 110 10.51 5.26 14.27
CA VAL A 110 10.76 4.44 15.48
C VAL A 110 9.44 4.17 16.20
N GLU A 111 9.22 2.93 16.57
CA GLU A 111 7.94 2.46 17.10
C GLU A 111 8.02 1.99 18.57
N SER A 112 9.22 1.96 19.17
CA SER A 112 9.42 1.61 20.59
C SER A 112 10.75 2.13 21.14
N PHE A 113 10.85 2.21 22.47
CA PHE A 113 12.09 2.60 23.13
C PHE A 113 13.22 1.60 22.90
N MET A 114 12.92 0.31 22.85
CA MET A 114 13.91 -0.74 22.57
C MET A 114 14.47 -0.62 21.15
N GLU A 115 13.62 -0.30 20.17
CA GLU A 115 14.08 -0.02 18.82
C GLU A 115 14.98 1.21 18.77
N LEU A 116 14.63 2.28 19.50
CA LEU A 116 15.44 3.50 19.59
C LEU A 116 16.86 3.19 20.06
N THR A 117 17.00 2.43 21.15
CA THR A 117 18.31 2.06 21.71
C THR A 117 19.09 1.11 20.81
N THR A 118 18.39 0.24 20.07
CA THR A 118 19.01 -0.60 19.05
C THR A 118 19.57 0.22 17.89
N ILE A 119 18.82 1.20 17.40
CA ILE A 119 19.29 2.13 16.36
C ILE A 119 20.51 2.91 16.86
N GLU A 120 20.48 3.42 18.08
CA GLU A 120 21.59 4.14 18.70
C GLU A 120 22.87 3.29 18.75
N THR A 121 22.77 2.06 19.23
CA THR A 121 23.89 1.10 19.31
C THR A 121 24.50 0.82 17.93
N ILE A 122 23.67 0.60 16.92
CA ILE A 122 24.12 0.34 15.55
C ILE A 122 24.76 1.61 14.95
N ALA A 123 24.13 2.77 15.13
CA ALA A 123 24.67 4.04 14.66
C ALA A 123 26.05 4.34 15.28
N GLN A 124 26.21 4.07 16.60
CA GLN A 124 27.48 4.17 17.30
C GLN A 124 28.53 3.23 16.70
N SER A 125 28.20 1.97 16.45
CA SER A 125 29.14 1.01 15.86
C SER A 125 29.59 1.39 14.45
N LEU A 126 28.74 2.10 13.71
CA LEU A 126 29.04 2.61 12.37
C LEU A 126 29.73 3.99 12.40
N GLY A 127 29.81 4.66 13.57
CA GLY A 127 30.37 6.02 13.69
C GLY A 127 29.54 7.08 12.96
N ILE A 128 28.23 6.90 12.83
CA ILE A 128 27.33 7.82 12.12
C ILE A 128 26.22 8.32 13.05
N LYS A 129 25.50 9.35 12.61
CA LYS A 129 24.34 9.89 13.32
C LYS A 129 23.06 9.45 12.60
N ALA A 130 22.22 8.66 13.27
CA ALA A 130 20.97 8.16 12.72
C ALA A 130 19.88 9.24 12.79
N ARG A 131 19.32 9.61 11.65
CA ARG A 131 18.11 10.45 11.58
C ARG A 131 16.90 9.59 11.89
N ILE A 132 16.09 10.06 12.83
CA ILE A 132 14.91 9.33 13.30
C ILE A 132 13.67 10.21 13.32
N SER A 133 12.54 9.57 13.20
CA SER A 133 11.20 10.05 13.52
C SER A 133 10.62 9.15 14.60
N ILE A 134 9.80 9.66 15.49
CA ILE A 134 9.12 8.82 16.48
C ILE A 134 7.64 8.76 16.13
N ARG A 135 7.12 7.53 16.00
CA ARG A 135 5.71 7.29 15.70
C ARG A 135 4.89 7.41 16.97
N ILE A 136 4.07 8.45 17.02
CA ILE A 136 3.18 8.76 18.12
C ILE A 136 1.81 8.13 17.83
N ASN A 137 1.30 7.34 18.76
CA ASN A 137 -0.08 6.87 18.72
C ASN A 137 -0.98 7.94 19.35
N PRO A 138 -1.82 8.63 18.58
CA PRO A 138 -2.65 9.72 19.10
C PRO A 138 -3.85 9.22 19.90
N ASN A 139 -4.10 7.91 19.96
CA ASN A 139 -5.26 7.29 20.59
C ASN A 139 -6.58 7.83 20.04
N ILE A 140 -6.77 7.72 18.73
CA ILE A 140 -7.95 8.17 18.01
C ILE A 140 -8.54 6.96 17.27
N ASP A 141 -9.86 6.78 17.40
CA ASP A 141 -10.59 5.76 16.65
C ASP A 141 -10.86 6.22 15.22
N ALA A 142 -10.24 5.55 14.27
CA ALA A 142 -10.39 5.81 12.85
C ALA A 142 -11.68 5.23 12.25
N LYS A 143 -12.50 4.53 13.03
CA LYS A 143 -13.79 3.91 12.62
C LYS A 143 -13.66 3.05 11.35
N THR A 144 -12.55 2.32 11.22
CA THR A 144 -12.26 1.45 10.08
C THR A 144 -12.33 -0.02 10.48
N HIS A 145 -12.16 -0.93 9.50
CA HIS A 145 -12.14 -2.37 9.78
C HIS A 145 -11.08 -2.71 10.85
N PRO A 146 -11.37 -3.55 11.86
CA PRO A 146 -10.46 -3.82 12.99
C PRO A 146 -9.04 -4.22 12.58
N TYR A 147 -8.87 -4.98 11.50
CA TYR A 147 -7.54 -5.43 11.03
C TYR A 147 -6.69 -4.31 10.37
N ILE A 148 -7.27 -3.15 10.05
CA ILE A 148 -6.57 -2.03 9.41
C ILE A 148 -6.63 -0.73 10.22
N SER A 149 -7.17 -0.76 11.46
CA SER A 149 -7.10 0.32 12.45
C SER A 149 -5.76 0.25 13.18
N THR A 150 -5.06 1.38 13.33
CA THR A 150 -3.71 1.45 13.94
C THR A 150 -3.58 2.56 14.98
N GLY A 151 -4.64 3.34 15.24
CA GLY A 151 -4.64 4.52 16.10
C GLY A 151 -5.07 4.30 17.55
N LEU A 152 -5.45 3.09 17.95
CA LEU A 152 -5.91 2.79 19.31
C LEU A 152 -4.77 2.31 20.22
N LYS A 153 -4.92 2.49 21.54
CA LYS A 153 -3.90 2.15 22.56
C LYS A 153 -3.48 0.66 22.54
N GLU A 154 -4.36 -0.24 22.17
CA GLU A 154 -4.13 -1.68 22.16
C GLU A 154 -3.43 -2.16 20.88
N ASN A 155 -3.17 -1.29 19.93
CA ASN A 155 -2.48 -1.63 18.71
C ASN A 155 -0.98 -1.72 18.92
N LYS A 156 -0.33 -2.62 18.19
CA LYS A 156 1.12 -2.85 18.24
C LYS A 156 1.95 -1.66 17.70
N PHE A 157 1.32 -0.59 17.21
CA PHE A 157 1.97 0.48 16.47
C PHE A 157 2.13 1.74 17.28
N GLY A 158 3.36 2.32 17.22
CA GLY A 158 3.70 3.60 17.84
C GLY A 158 3.69 3.58 19.37
N VAL A 159 4.06 4.69 19.95
CA VAL A 159 4.15 4.91 21.40
C VAL A 159 3.20 6.00 21.86
N GLY A 160 2.79 5.97 23.12
CA GLY A 160 1.98 7.02 23.71
C GLY A 160 2.76 8.33 23.87
N GLU A 161 2.04 9.45 24.07
CA GLU A 161 2.62 10.80 24.17
C GLU A 161 3.75 10.91 25.21
N LYS A 162 3.55 10.33 26.41
CA LYS A 162 4.55 10.38 27.49
C LYS A 162 5.83 9.65 27.09
N GLU A 163 5.73 8.44 26.57
CA GLU A 163 6.87 7.66 26.12
C GLU A 163 7.57 8.32 24.93
N ALA A 164 6.80 8.89 23.99
CA ALA A 164 7.38 9.65 22.88
C ALA A 164 8.24 10.82 23.38
N LEU A 165 7.76 11.58 24.37
CA LEU A 165 8.53 12.68 24.97
C LEU A 165 9.84 12.17 25.60
N GLU A 166 9.79 11.08 26.35
CA GLU A 166 10.98 10.44 26.94
C GLU A 166 11.98 10.02 25.85
N MET A 167 11.51 9.41 24.77
CA MET A 167 12.33 8.99 23.63
C MET A 167 12.97 10.19 22.91
N PHE A 168 12.23 11.27 22.68
CA PHE A 168 12.78 12.49 22.08
C PHE A 168 13.85 13.15 22.96
N LEU A 169 13.65 13.20 24.27
CA LEU A 169 14.62 13.75 25.23
C LEU A 169 15.88 12.86 25.34
N TRP A 170 15.72 11.53 25.22
CA TRP A 170 16.83 10.60 25.11
C TRP A 170 17.63 10.85 23.83
N ALA A 171 16.96 10.86 22.69
CA ALA A 171 17.59 11.07 21.40
C ALA A 171 18.32 12.42 21.29
N LYS A 172 17.75 13.50 21.90
CA LYS A 172 18.39 14.81 21.96
C LYS A 172 19.75 14.80 22.70
N LYS A 173 19.91 13.94 23.71
CA LYS A 173 21.16 13.81 24.47
C LYS A 173 22.19 12.92 23.81
N SER A 174 21.75 12.06 22.89
CA SER A 174 22.61 11.11 22.20
C SER A 174 23.53 11.79 21.18
N ALA A 175 24.79 11.34 21.12
CA ALA A 175 25.72 11.74 20.08
C ALA A 175 25.41 11.04 18.72
N PHE A 176 24.64 9.94 18.73
CA PHE A 176 24.39 9.08 17.58
C PHE A 176 22.97 9.11 17.05
N LEU A 177 22.06 9.90 17.67
CA LEU A 177 20.68 10.05 17.20
C LEU A 177 20.40 11.51 16.81
N GLU A 178 19.59 11.69 15.77
CA GLU A 178 19.09 13.00 15.30
C GLU A 178 17.58 12.93 15.14
N PRO A 179 16.79 13.35 16.15
CA PRO A 179 15.34 13.34 16.08
C PRO A 179 14.84 14.53 15.24
N ILE A 180 14.46 14.29 14.00
CA ILE A 180 14.11 15.35 13.02
C ILE A 180 12.64 15.35 12.61
N SER A 181 11.86 14.36 13.03
CA SER A 181 10.45 14.23 12.62
C SER A 181 9.58 13.69 13.75
N VAL A 182 8.31 14.03 13.69
CA VAL A 182 7.21 13.32 14.35
C VAL A 182 6.39 12.60 13.28
N HIS A 183 5.89 11.40 13.59
CA HIS A 183 5.07 10.61 12.69
C HIS A 183 3.82 10.09 13.41
N PHE A 184 2.71 9.97 12.71
CA PHE A 184 1.56 9.21 13.15
C PHE A 184 0.84 8.57 11.96
N HIS A 185 0.15 7.47 12.22
CA HIS A 185 -0.72 6.81 11.24
C HIS A 185 -1.87 6.12 11.98
N ILE A 186 -3.11 6.52 11.71
CA ILE A 186 -4.28 6.10 12.50
C ILE A 186 -5.06 4.94 11.88
N GLY A 187 -4.81 4.61 10.62
CA GLY A 187 -5.50 3.49 9.96
C GLY A 187 -5.47 3.56 8.44
N SER A 188 -6.16 2.62 7.82
CA SER A 188 -6.28 2.51 6.36
C SER A 188 -7.75 2.48 5.96
N GLN A 189 -8.06 2.89 4.73
CA GLN A 189 -9.42 3.02 4.20
C GLN A 189 -10.27 4.03 5.02
N LEU A 190 -9.67 5.19 5.33
CA LEU A 190 -10.32 6.29 6.01
C LEU A 190 -11.23 7.02 5.02
N LEU A 191 -12.51 7.08 5.33
CA LEU A 191 -13.53 7.78 4.54
C LEU A 191 -14.03 9.05 5.25
N ASP A 192 -13.71 9.19 6.56
CA ASP A 192 -14.02 10.36 7.37
C ASP A 192 -12.74 11.16 7.62
N LEU A 193 -12.81 12.47 7.36
CA LEU A 193 -11.67 13.39 7.49
C LEU A 193 -11.40 13.78 8.95
N GLU A 194 -12.45 13.84 9.79
CA GLU A 194 -12.35 14.37 11.16
C GLU A 194 -11.29 13.66 12.01
N PRO A 195 -11.19 12.31 12.04
CA PRO A 195 -10.15 11.62 12.81
C PRO A 195 -8.73 12.02 12.40
N ILE A 196 -8.50 12.31 11.11
CA ILE A 196 -7.18 12.73 10.59
C ILE A 196 -6.85 14.14 11.08
N ILE A 197 -7.83 15.05 11.06
CA ILE A 197 -7.66 16.44 11.57
C ILE A 197 -7.38 16.41 13.08
N GLU A 198 -8.15 15.65 13.85
CA GLU A 198 -7.97 15.52 15.29
C GLU A 198 -6.58 14.98 15.62
N ALA A 199 -6.12 13.94 14.93
CA ALA A 199 -4.78 13.37 15.08
C ALA A 199 -3.70 14.42 14.76
N SER A 200 -3.86 15.14 13.65
CA SER A 200 -2.94 16.18 13.21
C SER A 200 -2.84 17.30 14.25
N GLN A 201 -3.95 17.77 14.80
CA GLN A 201 -3.99 18.80 15.84
C GLN A 201 -3.30 18.34 17.14
N LYS A 202 -3.56 17.09 17.56
CA LYS A 202 -2.97 16.52 18.76
C LYS A 202 -1.46 16.37 18.63
N VAL A 203 -0.98 15.80 17.53
CA VAL A 203 0.46 15.63 17.28
C VAL A 203 1.15 16.97 17.02
N ALA A 204 0.48 17.95 16.39
CA ALA A 204 1.02 19.30 16.24
C ALA A 204 1.27 20.02 17.58
N LYS A 205 0.40 19.81 18.60
CA LYS A 205 0.65 20.32 19.96
C LYS A 205 1.90 19.69 20.56
N ILE A 206 2.09 18.37 20.38
CA ILE A 206 3.30 17.68 20.84
C ILE A 206 4.52 18.24 20.11
N ALA A 207 4.46 18.40 18.79
CA ALA A 207 5.56 18.99 18.02
C ALA A 207 5.95 20.38 18.49
N LYS A 208 4.98 21.26 18.82
CA LYS A 208 5.24 22.59 19.42
C LYS A 208 6.00 22.48 20.73
N SER A 209 5.59 21.56 21.62
CA SER A 209 6.28 21.32 22.91
C SER A 209 7.70 20.79 22.70
N LEU A 210 7.93 19.89 21.75
CA LEU A 210 9.24 19.36 21.42
C LEU A 210 10.19 20.46 20.89
N ILE A 211 9.69 21.33 20.01
CA ILE A 211 10.46 22.49 19.50
C ILE A 211 10.79 23.47 20.67
N ALA A 212 9.85 23.75 21.56
CA ALA A 212 10.09 24.58 22.74
C ALA A 212 11.14 23.97 23.69
N LEU A 213 11.24 22.64 23.72
CA LEU A 213 12.31 21.91 24.43
C LEU A 213 13.64 21.89 23.66
N GLY A 214 13.74 22.55 22.51
CA GLY A 214 14.95 22.68 21.71
C GLY A 214 15.28 21.44 20.88
N ILE A 215 14.28 20.69 20.42
CA ILE A 215 14.43 19.61 19.43
C ILE A 215 14.27 20.22 18.04
N ASP A 216 15.23 19.98 17.14
CA ASP A 216 15.26 20.51 15.77
C ASP A 216 14.37 19.66 14.86
N LEU A 217 13.05 19.77 15.02
CA LEU A 217 12.10 19.11 14.12
C LEU A 217 12.11 19.82 12.77
N ARG A 218 12.17 19.03 11.68
CA ARG A 218 12.15 19.49 10.28
C ARG A 218 10.96 18.94 9.52
N PHE A 219 10.40 17.81 9.96
CA PHE A 219 9.32 17.11 9.29
C PHE A 219 8.15 16.84 10.21
N PHE A 220 6.96 16.82 9.63
CA PHE A 220 5.73 16.40 10.25
C PHE A 220 5.08 15.36 9.33
N ASP A 221 5.15 14.11 9.71
CA ASP A 221 4.67 12.99 8.90
C ASP A 221 3.27 12.56 9.37
N VAL A 222 2.29 12.75 8.51
CA VAL A 222 0.88 12.44 8.80
C VAL A 222 0.51 11.00 8.43
N GLY A 223 1.49 10.21 7.96
CA GLY A 223 1.23 8.88 7.45
C GLY A 223 0.36 8.87 6.20
N GLY A 224 -0.32 7.76 6.00
CA GLY A 224 -1.29 7.59 4.92
C GLY A 224 -2.70 7.34 5.47
N GLY A 225 -3.46 6.58 4.72
CA GLY A 225 -4.74 6.04 5.20
C GLY A 225 -5.96 6.46 4.41
N ILE A 226 -5.91 7.50 3.58
CA ILE A 226 -7.06 7.91 2.75
C ILE A 226 -7.57 6.73 1.95
N GLY A 227 -8.88 6.48 2.09
CA GLY A 227 -9.61 5.43 1.41
C GLY A 227 -9.98 5.76 -0.03
N VAL A 228 -10.49 4.74 -0.71
CA VAL A 228 -11.09 4.85 -2.04
C VAL A 228 -12.52 4.29 -1.98
N SER A 229 -13.37 4.73 -2.90
CA SER A 229 -14.72 4.17 -3.03
C SER A 229 -14.66 2.79 -3.68
N TYR A 230 -15.14 1.77 -3.00
CA TYR A 230 -15.31 0.43 -3.56
C TYR A 230 -16.77 0.14 -3.96
N GLU A 231 -17.73 0.67 -3.20
CA GLU A 231 -19.17 0.42 -3.35
C GLU A 231 -20.01 1.72 -3.46
N ASN A 232 -19.45 2.83 -3.94
CA ASN A 232 -20.08 4.18 -4.03
C ASN A 232 -20.03 4.99 -2.72
N GLU A 233 -19.10 4.71 -1.82
CA GLU A 233 -18.87 5.53 -0.64
C GLU A 233 -18.34 6.92 -1.03
N GLU A 234 -18.74 7.95 -0.28
CA GLU A 234 -18.07 9.25 -0.35
C GLU A 234 -16.62 9.12 0.12
N THR A 235 -15.71 9.77 -0.60
CA THR A 235 -14.28 9.76 -0.27
C THR A 235 -13.81 11.14 0.16
N ILE A 236 -12.73 11.18 0.94
CA ILE A 236 -12.11 12.42 1.40
C ILE A 236 -11.58 13.20 0.18
N LYS A 237 -11.98 14.47 0.06
CA LYS A 237 -11.40 15.38 -0.93
C LYS A 237 -10.00 15.78 -0.52
N LEU A 238 -9.02 15.60 -1.40
CA LEU A 238 -7.60 15.90 -1.09
C LEU A 238 -7.36 17.37 -0.73
N TYR A 239 -8.15 18.28 -1.28
CA TYR A 239 -8.09 19.69 -0.90
C TYR A 239 -8.45 19.89 0.59
N ASP A 240 -9.57 19.32 1.03
CA ASP A 240 -10.04 19.44 2.43
C ASP A 240 -9.07 18.76 3.40
N TYR A 241 -8.52 17.59 2.98
CA TYR A 241 -7.47 16.90 3.71
C TYR A 241 -6.23 17.78 3.90
N ALA A 242 -5.73 18.38 2.83
CA ALA A 242 -4.55 19.24 2.91
C ALA A 242 -4.82 20.47 3.77
N GLN A 243 -5.99 21.16 3.60
CA GLN A 243 -6.36 22.32 4.39
C GLN A 243 -6.49 21.98 5.88
N GLY A 244 -7.07 20.84 6.24
CA GLY A 244 -7.17 20.38 7.62
C GLY A 244 -5.80 20.21 8.29
N ILE A 245 -4.85 19.58 7.59
CA ILE A 245 -3.46 19.42 8.08
C ILE A 245 -2.75 20.78 8.19
N LEU A 246 -2.86 21.63 7.16
CA LEU A 246 -2.25 22.95 7.16
C LEU A 246 -2.74 23.82 8.32
N ASN A 247 -4.03 23.76 8.62
CA ASN A 247 -4.63 24.47 9.75
C ASN A 247 -4.11 23.93 11.11
N ALA A 248 -3.96 22.60 11.23
CA ALA A 248 -3.38 21.99 12.44
C ALA A 248 -1.91 22.42 12.67
N LEU A 249 -1.16 22.66 11.59
CA LEU A 249 0.26 23.06 11.62
C LEU A 249 0.47 24.57 11.63
N GLN A 250 -0.57 25.37 11.85
CA GLN A 250 -0.42 26.82 11.89
C GLN A 250 0.61 27.27 12.94
N GLY A 251 1.58 28.08 12.48
CA GLY A 251 2.71 28.56 13.28
C GLY A 251 3.89 27.58 13.39
N LEU A 252 3.87 26.45 12.66
CA LEU A 252 5.00 25.52 12.51
C LEU A 252 5.55 25.54 11.08
N ASP A 253 6.86 25.80 10.92
CA ASP A 253 7.54 25.70 9.61
C ASP A 253 8.21 24.32 9.47
N LEU A 254 7.38 23.29 9.29
CA LEU A 254 7.81 21.93 9.09
C LEU A 254 7.47 21.46 7.66
N THR A 255 8.31 20.63 7.07
CA THR A 255 7.98 19.94 5.84
C THR A 255 6.97 18.83 6.13
N ILE A 256 5.83 18.85 5.42
CA ILE A 256 4.78 17.85 5.58
C ILE A 256 5.16 16.60 4.78
N ILE A 257 5.09 15.44 5.41
CA ILE A 257 5.19 14.14 4.74
C ILE A 257 3.81 13.48 4.76
N CYS A 258 3.42 12.92 3.61
CA CYS A 258 2.23 12.05 3.48
C CYS A 258 2.67 10.72 2.89
N GLU A 259 2.07 9.61 3.36
CA GLU A 259 2.40 8.25 2.95
C GLU A 259 1.21 7.54 2.24
N PRO A 260 0.66 8.11 1.15
CA PRO A 260 -0.44 7.48 0.45
C PRO A 260 0.03 6.22 -0.27
N GLY A 261 -0.75 5.15 -0.14
CA GLY A 261 -0.55 3.91 -0.91
C GLY A 261 -1.81 3.59 -1.71
N ARG A 262 -2.86 3.17 -1.01
CA ARG A 262 -4.14 2.77 -1.60
C ARG A 262 -4.71 3.82 -2.56
N SER A 263 -4.83 5.05 -2.14
CA SER A 263 -5.42 6.15 -2.93
C SER A 263 -4.63 6.53 -4.19
N ILE A 264 -3.36 6.09 -4.30
CA ILE A 264 -2.57 6.28 -5.52
C ILE A 264 -2.85 5.19 -6.55
N VAL A 265 -2.94 3.92 -6.13
CA VAL A 265 -2.89 2.79 -7.09
C VAL A 265 -4.16 1.96 -7.16
N ALA A 266 -5.07 2.02 -6.17
CA ALA A 266 -6.22 1.10 -6.13
C ALA A 266 -7.09 1.18 -7.38
N GLU A 267 -7.48 2.39 -7.80
CA GLU A 267 -8.40 2.60 -8.94
C GLU A 267 -7.75 2.39 -10.31
N SER A 268 -6.43 2.25 -10.36
CA SER A 268 -5.71 2.00 -11.61
C SER A 268 -5.72 0.54 -12.03
N GLY A 269 -6.00 -0.40 -11.11
CA GLY A 269 -5.81 -1.83 -11.34
C GLY A 269 -7.09 -2.58 -11.64
N GLU A 270 -7.02 -3.46 -12.63
CA GLU A 270 -8.01 -4.49 -12.92
C GLU A 270 -7.33 -5.88 -12.88
N LEU A 271 -8.00 -6.88 -12.30
CA LEU A 271 -7.64 -8.29 -12.45
C LEU A 271 -8.54 -8.86 -13.53
N ILE A 272 -7.94 -9.17 -14.67
CA ILE A 272 -8.62 -9.74 -15.83
C ILE A 272 -8.59 -11.26 -15.69
N THR A 273 -9.77 -11.87 -15.77
CA THR A 273 -9.97 -13.32 -15.63
C THR A 273 -10.94 -13.83 -16.66
N GLN A 274 -10.96 -15.13 -16.87
CA GLN A 274 -11.93 -15.78 -17.76
C GLN A 274 -12.75 -16.83 -17.02
N VAL A 275 -13.96 -17.01 -17.48
CA VAL A 275 -14.84 -18.10 -17.05
C VAL A 275 -14.27 -19.43 -17.53
N LEU A 276 -14.07 -20.35 -16.60
CA LEU A 276 -13.76 -21.74 -16.89
C LEU A 276 -15.04 -22.56 -17.06
N TYR A 277 -15.96 -22.41 -16.11
CA TYR A 277 -17.21 -23.13 -16.08
C TYR A 277 -18.31 -22.35 -15.36
N GLU A 278 -19.57 -22.59 -15.71
CA GLU A 278 -20.71 -22.35 -14.84
C GLU A 278 -21.18 -23.67 -14.21
N LYS A 279 -21.44 -23.65 -12.92
CA LYS A 279 -21.98 -24.79 -12.18
C LYS A 279 -23.28 -24.39 -11.49
N LYS A 280 -24.35 -25.12 -11.71
CA LYS A 280 -25.63 -24.99 -10.99
C LYS A 280 -25.72 -26.10 -9.95
N ALA A 281 -25.91 -25.74 -8.69
CA ALA A 281 -26.09 -26.67 -7.56
C ALA A 281 -27.36 -26.27 -6.81
N GLN A 282 -28.39 -27.11 -6.90
CA GLN A 282 -29.71 -26.82 -6.31
C GLN A 282 -30.21 -25.43 -6.75
N ASN A 283 -30.24 -24.45 -5.85
CA ASN A 283 -30.74 -23.10 -6.10
C ASN A 283 -29.61 -22.07 -6.29
N LYS A 284 -28.35 -22.51 -6.43
CA LYS A 284 -27.18 -21.62 -6.49
C LYS A 284 -26.44 -21.79 -7.81
N ARG A 285 -26.03 -20.66 -8.39
CA ARG A 285 -25.22 -20.58 -9.61
C ARG A 285 -23.81 -20.12 -9.23
N PHE A 286 -22.81 -20.88 -9.65
CA PHE A 286 -21.39 -20.54 -9.48
C PHE A 286 -20.77 -20.25 -10.83
N VAL A 287 -20.08 -19.11 -10.92
CA VAL A 287 -19.22 -18.74 -12.05
C VAL A 287 -17.79 -19.00 -11.60
N ILE A 288 -17.17 -20.06 -12.11
CA ILE A 288 -15.81 -20.49 -11.78
C ILE A 288 -14.86 -19.82 -12.76
N VAL A 289 -13.92 -19.03 -12.25
CA VAL A 289 -12.93 -18.30 -13.06
C VAL A 289 -11.51 -18.84 -12.87
N ASP A 290 -10.57 -18.45 -13.76
CA ASP A 290 -9.18 -18.92 -13.72
C ASP A 290 -8.29 -18.16 -12.71
N ALA A 291 -8.71 -16.98 -12.24
CA ALA A 291 -8.07 -16.30 -11.10
C ALA A 291 -8.57 -16.89 -9.78
N GLY A 292 -7.74 -16.87 -8.72
CA GLY A 292 -8.08 -17.36 -7.40
C GLY A 292 -7.64 -16.43 -6.26
N MET A 293 -7.96 -16.84 -5.01
CA MET A 293 -7.55 -16.10 -3.82
C MET A 293 -6.02 -16.00 -3.69
N ASN A 294 -5.27 -16.92 -4.26
CA ASN A 294 -3.81 -16.85 -4.35
C ASN A 294 -3.34 -15.65 -5.19
N ASP A 295 -4.13 -15.22 -6.16
CA ASP A 295 -3.86 -14.06 -7.00
C ASP A 295 -4.36 -12.78 -6.36
N PHE A 296 -5.54 -12.81 -5.72
CA PHE A 296 -6.20 -11.65 -5.10
C PHE A 296 -6.86 -12.01 -3.77
N LEU A 297 -6.13 -11.85 -2.68
CA LEU A 297 -6.49 -12.32 -1.34
C LEU A 297 -7.56 -11.49 -0.63
N ARG A 298 -7.74 -10.22 -0.99
CA ARG A 298 -8.57 -9.27 -0.22
C ARG A 298 -10.01 -9.71 0.02
N PRO A 299 -10.75 -10.27 -0.95
CA PRO A 299 -12.11 -10.76 -0.70
C PRO A 299 -12.15 -11.85 0.37
N SER A 300 -11.22 -12.79 0.35
CA SER A 300 -11.15 -13.91 1.31
C SER A 300 -10.71 -13.44 2.70
N LEU A 301 -9.74 -12.51 2.79
CA LEU A 301 -9.13 -12.10 4.06
C LEU A 301 -9.92 -11.01 4.78
N TYR A 302 -10.43 -10.02 4.03
CA TYR A 302 -11.07 -8.83 4.58
C TYR A 302 -12.56 -8.73 4.26
N HIS A 303 -13.12 -9.72 3.56
CA HIS A 303 -14.47 -9.65 2.98
C HIS A 303 -14.66 -8.39 2.11
N ALA A 304 -13.54 -7.95 1.49
CA ALA A 304 -13.53 -6.74 0.67
C ALA A 304 -14.34 -6.98 -0.61
N LYS A 305 -15.26 -6.08 -0.88
CA LYS A 305 -16.06 -6.12 -2.11
C LYS A 305 -15.36 -5.35 -3.22
N HIS A 306 -15.30 -5.95 -4.39
CA HIS A 306 -14.77 -5.36 -5.59
C HIS A 306 -15.78 -5.57 -6.72
N ALA A 307 -16.10 -4.52 -7.47
CA ALA A 307 -17.01 -4.64 -8.60
C ALA A 307 -16.46 -5.63 -9.64
N ILE A 308 -17.36 -6.41 -10.21
CA ILE A 308 -17.04 -7.37 -11.28
C ILE A 308 -17.82 -6.95 -12.52
N ARG A 309 -17.10 -6.67 -13.59
CA ARG A 309 -17.65 -6.25 -14.88
C ARG A 309 -17.42 -7.34 -15.94
N VAL A 310 -18.47 -7.66 -16.70
CA VAL A 310 -18.35 -8.54 -17.87
C VAL A 310 -17.75 -7.75 -19.02
N ILE A 311 -16.65 -8.24 -19.59
CA ILE A 311 -15.96 -7.63 -20.73
C ILE A 311 -16.50 -8.19 -22.05
N THR A 312 -16.68 -9.51 -22.12
CA THR A 312 -17.24 -10.17 -23.32
C THR A 312 -18.68 -9.72 -23.55
N PRO A 313 -19.06 -9.36 -24.77
CA PRO A 313 -20.43 -8.97 -25.08
C PRO A 313 -21.43 -10.08 -24.71
N SER A 314 -22.39 -9.75 -23.84
CA SER A 314 -23.40 -10.70 -23.32
C SER A 314 -24.83 -10.24 -23.60
N LYS A 315 -25.04 -9.43 -24.62
CA LYS A 315 -26.34 -8.84 -24.97
C LYS A 315 -27.38 -9.94 -25.23
N GLY A 316 -28.53 -9.84 -24.55
CA GLY A 316 -29.64 -10.78 -24.69
C GLY A 316 -29.55 -12.03 -23.81
N ARG A 317 -28.45 -12.26 -23.08
CA ARG A 317 -28.32 -13.35 -22.12
C ARG A 317 -29.14 -13.04 -20.84
N LYS A 318 -29.74 -14.07 -20.26
CA LYS A 318 -30.54 -13.95 -19.02
C LYS A 318 -29.65 -13.56 -17.85
N ILE A 319 -30.07 -12.55 -17.09
CA ILE A 319 -29.39 -12.12 -15.86
C ILE A 319 -29.97 -12.88 -14.67
N SER A 320 -29.11 -13.41 -13.81
CA SER A 320 -29.51 -14.11 -12.59
C SER A 320 -28.41 -14.00 -11.51
N PRO A 321 -28.74 -14.18 -10.21
CA PRO A 321 -27.76 -14.14 -9.13
C PRO A 321 -26.75 -15.28 -9.26
N CYS A 322 -25.50 -15.01 -8.90
CA CYS A 322 -24.41 -16.01 -8.88
C CYS A 322 -23.33 -15.62 -7.89
N ASP A 323 -22.51 -16.61 -7.49
CA ASP A 323 -21.23 -16.38 -6.83
C ASP A 323 -20.12 -16.51 -7.86
N VAL A 324 -19.18 -15.56 -7.86
CA VAL A 324 -17.94 -15.64 -8.65
C VAL A 324 -16.85 -16.20 -7.76
N VAL A 325 -16.34 -17.39 -8.15
CA VAL A 325 -15.40 -18.18 -7.34
C VAL A 325 -14.15 -18.55 -8.14
N GLY A 326 -13.03 -18.71 -7.45
CA GLY A 326 -11.78 -19.16 -8.06
C GLY A 326 -11.61 -20.68 -8.05
N PRO A 327 -10.46 -21.18 -8.54
CA PRO A 327 -10.16 -22.60 -8.66
C PRO A 327 -9.39 -23.18 -7.47
N VAL A 328 -9.07 -22.38 -6.45
CA VAL A 328 -8.31 -22.83 -5.28
C VAL A 328 -9.17 -23.79 -4.43
N CYS A 329 -8.55 -24.84 -3.92
CA CYS A 329 -9.24 -25.89 -3.18
C CYS A 329 -9.58 -25.45 -1.74
N GLU A 330 -10.32 -24.33 -1.62
CA GLU A 330 -10.72 -23.73 -0.35
C GLU A 330 -12.04 -22.95 -0.51
N SER A 331 -12.96 -23.11 0.46
CA SER A 331 -14.31 -22.49 0.39
C SER A 331 -14.29 -20.97 0.45
N SER A 332 -13.19 -20.38 0.95
CA SER A 332 -12.98 -18.94 1.00
C SER A 332 -12.58 -18.34 -0.35
N ASP A 333 -12.27 -19.16 -1.37
CA ASP A 333 -11.90 -18.69 -2.71
C ASP A 333 -13.14 -18.17 -3.47
N THR A 334 -13.64 -17.05 -2.98
CA THR A 334 -14.83 -16.37 -3.52
C THR A 334 -14.53 -14.88 -3.67
N PHE A 335 -14.71 -14.35 -4.87
CA PHE A 335 -14.51 -12.93 -5.16
C PHE A 335 -15.71 -12.09 -4.78
N LEU A 336 -16.92 -12.55 -5.10
CA LEU A 336 -18.15 -11.85 -4.75
C LEU A 336 -19.34 -12.84 -4.74
N LYS A 337 -20.25 -12.70 -3.79
CA LYS A 337 -21.46 -13.53 -3.62
C LYS A 337 -22.69 -12.75 -4.05
N ASP A 338 -23.69 -13.50 -4.51
CA ASP A 338 -25.03 -13.00 -4.84
C ASP A 338 -25.06 -11.83 -5.84
N ILE A 339 -24.04 -11.75 -6.72
CA ILE A 339 -23.97 -10.74 -7.78
C ILE A 339 -24.86 -11.14 -8.96
N HIS A 340 -25.52 -10.16 -9.57
CA HIS A 340 -26.34 -10.36 -10.75
C HIS A 340 -25.50 -10.24 -12.02
N LEU A 341 -25.23 -11.36 -12.69
CA LEU A 341 -24.52 -11.42 -13.97
C LEU A 341 -25.37 -12.12 -15.04
N PRO A 342 -25.14 -11.80 -16.34
CA PRO A 342 -25.72 -12.60 -17.42
C PRO A 342 -25.22 -14.04 -17.34
N GLU A 343 -25.92 -14.98 -17.98
CA GLU A 343 -25.40 -16.33 -18.18
C GLU A 343 -24.09 -16.25 -18.97
N LEU A 344 -23.05 -16.93 -18.49
CA LEU A 344 -21.69 -16.87 -19.00
C LEU A 344 -21.27 -18.21 -19.57
N GLU A 345 -20.40 -18.19 -20.57
CA GLU A 345 -19.87 -19.37 -21.23
C GLU A 345 -18.35 -19.49 -20.96
N PRO A 346 -17.79 -20.71 -21.03
CA PRO A 346 -16.35 -20.90 -20.97
C PRO A 346 -15.63 -19.98 -21.97
N GLY A 347 -14.65 -19.25 -21.49
CA GLY A 347 -13.90 -18.27 -22.28
C GLY A 347 -14.39 -16.83 -22.19
N ASP A 348 -15.59 -16.55 -21.65
CA ASP A 348 -16.04 -15.19 -21.36
C ASP A 348 -15.10 -14.48 -20.40
N LYS A 349 -14.85 -13.18 -20.60
CA LYS A 349 -13.89 -12.40 -19.83
C LYS A 349 -14.59 -11.49 -18.84
N LEU A 350 -14.01 -11.44 -17.63
CA LEU A 350 -14.43 -10.58 -16.54
C LEU A 350 -13.26 -9.69 -16.09
N ALA A 351 -13.57 -8.50 -15.62
CA ALA A 351 -12.66 -7.65 -14.89
C ALA A 351 -13.12 -7.51 -13.43
N ILE A 352 -12.23 -7.77 -12.48
CA ILE A 352 -12.40 -7.41 -11.07
C ILE A 352 -11.71 -6.06 -10.91
N GLU A 353 -12.48 -5.04 -10.51
CA GLU A 353 -12.04 -3.64 -10.55
C GLU A 353 -11.37 -3.19 -9.25
N LYS A 354 -10.60 -2.09 -9.32
CA LYS A 354 -9.94 -1.41 -8.19
C LYS A 354 -9.00 -2.31 -7.38
N VAL A 355 -8.29 -3.20 -8.08
CA VAL A 355 -7.36 -4.18 -7.47
C VAL A 355 -5.91 -3.69 -7.42
N GLY A 356 -5.64 -2.44 -7.81
CA GLY A 356 -4.29 -1.91 -7.92
C GLY A 356 -3.50 -1.86 -6.60
N ALA A 357 -4.21 -1.76 -5.47
CA ALA A 357 -3.62 -1.78 -4.14
C ALA A 357 -3.88 -3.10 -3.43
N TYR A 358 -2.81 -3.68 -2.84
CA TYR A 358 -2.89 -4.93 -2.06
C TYR A 358 -3.48 -6.10 -2.84
N GLY A 359 -3.34 -6.08 -4.17
CA GLY A 359 -3.64 -7.19 -5.06
C GLY A 359 -2.38 -8.04 -5.25
N SER A 360 -1.64 -7.79 -6.33
CA SER A 360 -0.40 -8.52 -6.67
C SER A 360 0.64 -8.50 -5.52
N SER A 361 0.68 -7.45 -4.69
CA SER A 361 1.60 -7.38 -3.54
C SER A 361 1.28 -8.40 -2.42
N MET A 362 0.05 -8.88 -2.32
CA MET A 362 -0.38 -9.92 -1.37
C MET A 362 -0.55 -11.30 -2.03
N ALA A 363 -0.27 -11.42 -3.33
CA ALA A 363 -0.39 -12.68 -4.04
C ALA A 363 0.63 -13.71 -3.56
N SER A 364 0.22 -14.97 -3.54
CA SER A 364 1.01 -16.12 -3.13
C SER A 364 1.06 -17.19 -4.22
N GLN A 365 1.83 -18.26 -3.96
CA GLN A 365 1.89 -19.45 -4.80
C GLN A 365 1.06 -20.61 -4.20
N TYR A 366 0.02 -20.28 -3.42
CA TYR A 366 -0.84 -21.28 -2.81
C TYR A 366 -1.44 -22.22 -3.86
N ASN A 367 -1.57 -23.50 -3.55
CA ASN A 367 -1.87 -24.60 -4.46
C ASN A 367 -0.87 -24.72 -5.65
N SER A 368 0.39 -24.31 -5.46
CA SER A 368 1.45 -24.31 -6.50
C SER A 368 1.01 -23.59 -7.79
N ARG A 369 0.33 -22.45 -7.64
CA ARG A 369 -0.10 -21.60 -8.75
C ARG A 369 0.91 -20.48 -8.98
N PRO A 370 1.43 -20.30 -10.22
CA PRO A 370 2.39 -19.25 -10.52
C PRO A 370 1.80 -17.84 -10.35
N LYS A 371 2.62 -16.87 -9.94
CA LYS A 371 2.22 -15.46 -9.92
C LYS A 371 1.95 -14.94 -11.32
N LEU A 372 0.98 -14.04 -11.42
CA LEU A 372 0.41 -13.57 -12.66
C LEU A 372 1.34 -12.65 -13.47
N LEU A 373 1.04 -12.55 -14.75
CA LEU A 373 1.50 -11.48 -15.63
C LEU A 373 0.94 -10.14 -15.12
N GLU A 374 1.77 -9.09 -15.14
CA GLU A 374 1.33 -7.72 -14.88
C GLU A 374 1.60 -6.85 -16.10
N LEU A 375 0.59 -6.10 -16.53
CA LEU A 375 0.61 -5.21 -17.68
C LEU A 375 0.39 -3.76 -17.25
N ALA A 376 1.00 -2.83 -17.95
CA ALA A 376 0.71 -1.41 -17.86
C ALA A 376 0.02 -0.93 -19.13
N LEU A 377 -1.03 -0.12 -18.95
CA LEU A 377 -1.62 0.72 -19.98
C LEU A 377 -1.12 2.15 -19.75
N GLU A 378 -0.47 2.74 -20.76
CA GLU A 378 0.09 4.08 -20.73
C GLU A 378 -0.02 4.70 -22.12
N ASP A 379 -0.62 5.87 -22.26
CA ASP A 379 -0.86 6.54 -23.56
C ASP A 379 -1.48 5.57 -24.61
N HIS A 380 -2.48 4.81 -24.21
CA HIS A 380 -3.16 3.77 -25.03
C HIS A 380 -2.27 2.59 -25.48
N LYS A 381 -1.06 2.45 -24.97
CA LYS A 381 -0.14 1.35 -25.27
C LYS A 381 -0.04 0.37 -24.11
N ILE A 382 0.05 -0.91 -24.43
CA ILE A 382 0.27 -1.97 -23.45
C ILE A 382 1.74 -2.37 -23.42
N ARG A 383 2.27 -2.54 -22.21
CA ARG A 383 3.59 -3.14 -22.02
C ARG A 383 3.60 -4.10 -20.84
N VAL A 384 4.41 -5.15 -20.94
CA VAL A 384 4.64 -6.09 -19.84
C VAL A 384 5.52 -5.41 -18.79
N ILE A 385 5.05 -5.37 -17.53
CA ILE A 385 5.79 -4.82 -16.38
C ILE A 385 6.22 -5.89 -15.38
N ARG A 386 5.64 -7.08 -15.46
CA ARG A 386 6.08 -8.30 -14.80
C ARG A 386 5.69 -9.50 -15.66
N LYS A 387 6.61 -10.37 -15.99
CA LYS A 387 6.31 -11.63 -16.66
C LYS A 387 5.55 -12.56 -15.72
N ARG A 388 4.68 -13.41 -16.27
CA ARG A 388 4.12 -14.54 -15.54
C ARG A 388 5.26 -15.44 -15.06
N GLU A 389 5.18 -15.97 -13.85
CA GLU A 389 6.10 -17.02 -13.41
C GLU A 389 5.90 -18.29 -14.27
N ALA A 390 6.98 -18.93 -14.65
CA ALA A 390 6.95 -20.26 -15.22
C ALA A 390 6.69 -21.29 -14.11
N LEU A 391 6.22 -22.50 -14.49
CA LEU A 391 6.01 -23.56 -13.50
C LEU A 391 7.32 -23.93 -12.77
N GLU A 392 8.44 -23.89 -13.48
CA GLU A 392 9.78 -24.18 -12.96
C GLU A 392 10.21 -23.18 -11.86
N ASP A 393 9.71 -21.94 -11.88
CA ASP A 393 10.00 -20.95 -10.84
C ASP A 393 9.43 -21.36 -9.47
N LEU A 394 8.44 -22.27 -9.44
CA LEU A 394 7.82 -22.74 -8.20
C LEU A 394 8.74 -23.63 -7.38
N TRP A 395 9.67 -24.36 -8.01
CA TRP A 395 10.53 -25.34 -7.35
C TRP A 395 12.03 -25.13 -7.60
N ARG A 396 12.42 -24.16 -8.42
CA ARG A 396 13.84 -23.92 -8.78
C ARG A 396 14.77 -23.77 -7.58
N LEU A 397 14.30 -23.19 -6.46
CA LEU A 397 15.07 -23.03 -5.23
C LEU A 397 15.14 -24.32 -4.39
N GLU A 398 14.34 -25.32 -4.70
CA GLU A 398 14.25 -26.60 -3.99
C GLU A 398 15.06 -27.71 -4.69
N GLU A 399 15.41 -27.52 -5.98
CA GLU A 399 16.09 -28.55 -6.81
C GLU A 399 17.45 -28.98 -6.25
N GLU A 400 18.18 -28.08 -5.55
CA GLU A 400 19.44 -28.45 -4.93
C GLU A 400 19.27 -29.45 -3.80
N GLY A 401 18.13 -29.39 -3.07
CA GLY A 401 17.80 -30.32 -2.01
C GLY A 401 17.51 -31.74 -2.50
N LEU A 402 17.14 -31.92 -3.77
CA LEU A 402 16.88 -33.24 -4.35
C LEU A 402 18.17 -34.01 -4.67
N LYS A 403 19.32 -33.34 -4.77
CA LYS A 403 20.63 -33.96 -5.12
C LYS A 403 21.24 -34.83 -4.00
N GLY A 404 20.59 -34.93 -2.86
CA GLY A 404 21.02 -35.70 -1.70
C GLY A 404 20.05 -36.80 -1.24
N VAL A 405 19.02 -37.10 -2.02
CA VAL A 405 18.00 -38.10 -1.71
C VAL A 405 18.19 -39.31 -2.63
#